data_60405803764e587f11fc376e4d69027d
#
_entry.id   60405803764e587f11fc376e4d69027d
#
_cell.length_a   1.000
_cell.length_b   1.000
_cell.length_c   1.000
_cell.angle_alpha   90.00
_cell.angle_beta   90.00
_cell.angle_gamma   90.00
#
_symmetry.space_group_name_H-M   'P 1'
#
loop_
_entity.id
_entity.type
_entity.pdbx_description
1 polymer ?
#
loop_
_entity_poly.entity_id
_entity_poly.type
_entity_poly.pdbx_seq_one_letter_code
_entity_poly.pdbx_strand_id
1 'polypeptide(L)'
;MSRIDDRYLDCVVYLYASESDAEKGIKSGGSGFLIGHYINIFGNDVPFLFVVTNKHVANNGNNTLRLVSSSGGIEVIDLDERDWVFHPDGDDVAVCFLLHDYRKFKFKHFGLNNFITKEILDNYNIGPGDKTFAVGRFVNHEGSIKNLPTVRFGNIAQMPWEPIRQDNGFLQESFLVESRSVGGYSGSPVFCF
;
A
#
# COMPACT_ATOMS: atom_id res chain seq x y z
N MET A 1 -11.99 21.47 3.84
CA MET A 1 -11.10 20.30 3.67
C MET A 1 -10.08 20.69 2.61
N SER A 2 -8.80 20.69 2.90
CA SER A 2 -7.76 21.00 1.91
C SER A 2 -7.55 19.81 0.94
N ARG A 3 -6.95 20.09 -0.21
CA ARG A 3 -6.54 19.05 -1.18
C ARG A 3 -5.62 18.04 -0.49
N ILE A 4 -5.75 16.75 -0.84
CA ILE A 4 -4.81 15.70 -0.44
C ILE A 4 -3.47 15.97 -1.12
N ASP A 5 -2.39 15.93 -0.34
CA ASP A 5 -1.03 16.11 -0.83
C ASP A 5 -0.67 14.97 -1.79
N ASP A 6 0.00 15.31 -2.88
CA ASP A 6 0.38 14.36 -3.94
C ASP A 6 1.26 13.20 -3.42
N ARG A 7 1.97 13.38 -2.29
CA ARG A 7 2.78 12.30 -1.66
C ARG A 7 1.94 11.08 -1.29
N TYR A 8 0.67 11.27 -0.92
CA TYR A 8 -0.24 10.17 -0.60
C TYR A 8 -0.72 9.43 -1.84
N LEU A 9 -0.76 10.10 -2.98
CA LEU A 9 -1.08 9.49 -4.26
C LEU A 9 0.13 8.79 -4.87
N ASP A 10 1.29 9.44 -4.80
CA ASP A 10 2.53 8.98 -5.43
C ASP A 10 3.19 7.81 -4.66
N CYS A 11 2.72 7.44 -3.46
CA CYS A 11 3.20 6.25 -2.74
C CYS A 11 2.51 4.95 -3.19
N VAL A 12 1.38 5.07 -3.91
CA VAL A 12 0.56 3.91 -4.30
C VAL A 12 1.07 3.30 -5.59
N VAL A 13 1.15 1.99 -5.59
CA VAL A 13 1.54 1.16 -6.73
C VAL A 13 0.42 0.18 -7.06
N TYR A 14 0.44 -0.36 -8.28
CA TYR A 14 -0.51 -1.39 -8.71
C TYR A 14 0.22 -2.68 -9.01
N LEU A 15 -0.40 -3.79 -8.63
CA LEU A 15 0.13 -5.13 -8.83
C LEU A 15 -0.70 -5.88 -9.87
N TYR A 16 -0.02 -6.59 -10.75
CA TYR A 16 -0.59 -7.31 -11.88
C TYR A 16 -0.06 -8.74 -11.92
N ALA A 17 -0.79 -9.60 -12.61
CA ALA A 17 -0.38 -10.98 -12.84
C ALA A 17 0.58 -11.14 -14.03
N SER A 18 0.76 -10.10 -14.86
CA SER A 18 1.66 -10.14 -16.01
C SER A 18 2.19 -8.75 -16.40
N GLU A 19 3.37 -8.71 -17.01
CA GLU A 19 3.94 -7.49 -17.60
C GLU A 19 2.99 -6.86 -18.63
N SER A 20 2.43 -7.68 -19.52
CA SER A 20 1.52 -7.19 -20.57
C SER A 20 0.28 -6.49 -20.02
N ASP A 21 -0.31 -6.99 -18.92
CA ASP A 21 -1.46 -6.34 -18.27
C ASP A 21 -1.02 -5.08 -17.53
N ALA A 22 0.18 -5.09 -16.93
CA ALA A 22 0.77 -3.93 -16.27
C ALA A 22 1.07 -2.79 -17.25
N GLU A 23 1.70 -3.09 -18.40
CA GLU A 23 1.98 -2.13 -19.47
C GLU A 23 0.70 -1.47 -20.00
N LYS A 24 -0.34 -2.27 -20.22
CA LYS A 24 -1.64 -1.80 -20.72
C LYS A 24 -2.49 -1.12 -19.63
N GLY A 25 -2.17 -1.32 -18.36
CA GLY A 25 -2.95 -0.85 -17.22
C GLY A 25 -4.34 -1.48 -17.16
N ILE A 26 -4.42 -2.80 -17.37
CA ILE A 26 -5.67 -3.57 -17.34
C ILE A 26 -5.55 -4.76 -16.38
N LYS A 27 -6.67 -5.21 -15.81
CA LYS A 27 -6.74 -6.39 -14.95
C LYS A 27 -5.76 -6.38 -13.76
N SER A 28 -5.55 -5.22 -13.16
CA SER A 28 -4.77 -5.17 -11.91
C SER A 28 -5.40 -6.05 -10.85
N GLY A 29 -4.59 -6.84 -10.17
CA GLY A 29 -5.01 -7.73 -9.09
C GLY A 29 -5.20 -7.02 -7.75
N GLY A 30 -4.55 -5.87 -7.55
CA GLY A 30 -4.65 -5.10 -6.33
C GLY A 30 -3.79 -3.85 -6.32
N SER A 31 -3.85 -3.16 -5.19
CA SER A 31 -2.99 -2.03 -4.88
C SER A 31 -1.86 -2.47 -3.94
N GLY A 32 -0.86 -1.64 -3.84
CA GLY A 32 0.17 -1.68 -2.82
C GLY A 32 0.66 -0.27 -2.55
N PHE A 33 1.58 -0.14 -1.63
CA PHE A 33 2.22 1.13 -1.35
C PHE A 33 3.70 0.95 -0.98
N LEU A 34 4.44 2.03 -1.09
CA LEU A 34 5.88 2.03 -0.85
C LEU A 34 6.19 2.56 0.55
N ILE A 35 7.02 1.81 1.26
CA ILE A 35 7.64 2.24 2.50
C ILE A 35 9.16 2.29 2.34
N GLY A 36 9.79 3.24 3.05
CA GLY A 36 11.22 3.40 3.06
C GLY A 36 11.78 3.29 4.47
N HIS A 37 12.87 2.56 4.58
CA HIS A 37 13.69 2.53 5.79
C HIS A 37 15.09 3.01 5.43
N TYR A 38 15.58 4.00 6.15
CA TYR A 38 16.92 4.54 5.93
C TYR A 38 17.92 3.87 6.86
N ILE A 39 18.99 3.35 6.28
CA ILE A 39 20.11 2.78 7.03
C ILE A 39 21.33 3.66 6.79
N ASN A 40 21.98 4.11 7.86
CA ASN A 40 23.22 4.84 7.74
C ASN A 40 24.36 3.87 7.39
N ILE A 41 24.89 4.01 6.18
CA ILE A 41 26.02 3.20 5.69
C ILE A 41 27.19 4.17 5.45
N PHE A 42 28.22 4.06 6.27
CA PHE A 42 29.42 4.91 6.20
C PHE A 42 29.13 6.43 6.15
N GLY A 43 28.16 6.88 6.95
CA GLY A 43 27.78 8.29 7.04
C GLY A 43 26.76 8.76 5.99
N ASN A 44 26.33 7.89 5.09
CA ASN A 44 25.27 8.16 4.12
C ASN A 44 23.98 7.42 4.45
N ASP A 45 22.86 8.11 4.46
CA ASP A 45 21.56 7.50 4.64
C ASP A 45 21.09 6.90 3.31
N VAL A 46 21.10 5.57 3.25
CA VAL A 46 20.68 4.79 2.09
C VAL A 46 19.26 4.31 2.30
N PRO A 47 18.32 4.65 1.42
CA PRO A 47 16.96 4.17 1.51
C PRO A 47 16.86 2.71 1.06
N PHE A 48 16.23 1.90 1.89
CA PHE A 48 15.76 0.56 1.56
C PHE A 48 14.26 0.65 1.34
N LEU A 49 13.82 0.33 0.13
CA LEU A 49 12.43 0.44 -0.27
C LEU A 49 11.75 -0.92 -0.23
N PHE A 50 10.52 -0.91 0.22
CA PHE A 50 9.67 -2.09 0.27
C PHE A 50 8.31 -1.79 -0.34
N VAL A 51 7.75 -2.78 -1.02
CA VAL A 51 6.36 -2.81 -1.45
C VAL A 51 5.55 -3.53 -0.39
N VAL A 52 4.46 -2.93 0.03
CA VAL A 52 3.50 -3.54 0.97
C VAL A 52 2.16 -3.73 0.26
N THR A 53 1.56 -4.90 0.41
CA THR A 53 0.23 -5.24 -0.10
C THR A 53 -0.45 -6.26 0.81
N ASN A 54 -1.65 -6.71 0.44
CA ASN A 54 -2.27 -7.84 1.10
C ASN A 54 -1.64 -9.17 0.66
N LYS A 55 -1.54 -10.12 1.58
CA LYS A 55 -1.06 -11.48 1.32
C LYS A 55 -1.83 -12.16 0.20
N HIS A 56 -3.17 -12.02 0.19
CA HIS A 56 -4.00 -12.61 -0.85
C HIS A 56 -3.72 -12.02 -2.24
N VAL A 57 -3.31 -10.75 -2.36
CA VAL A 57 -2.93 -10.13 -3.63
C VAL A 57 -1.67 -10.78 -4.19
N ALA A 58 -0.62 -10.91 -3.36
CA ALA A 58 0.64 -11.57 -3.73
C ALA A 58 0.42 -13.07 -4.05
N ASN A 59 -0.29 -13.80 -3.19
CA ASN A 59 -0.56 -15.24 -3.38
C ASN A 59 -1.40 -15.56 -4.61
N ASN A 60 -2.15 -14.60 -5.14
CA ASN A 60 -2.89 -14.76 -6.41
C ASN A 60 -2.01 -14.49 -7.64
N GLY A 61 -0.70 -14.47 -7.48
CA GLY A 61 0.27 -14.31 -8.57
C GLY A 61 0.41 -12.89 -9.08
N ASN A 62 -0.03 -11.88 -8.32
CA ASN A 62 0.12 -10.47 -8.73
C ASN A 62 1.49 -9.95 -8.28
N ASN A 63 2.54 -10.38 -8.98
CA ASN A 63 3.94 -10.08 -8.65
C ASN A 63 4.56 -9.02 -9.56
N THR A 64 3.84 -8.58 -10.57
CA THR A 64 4.31 -7.54 -11.50
C THR A 64 3.89 -6.16 -11.00
N LEU A 65 4.86 -5.35 -10.65
CA LEU A 65 4.69 -4.00 -10.10
C LEU A 65 4.71 -2.96 -11.22
N ARG A 66 3.72 -2.07 -11.24
CA ARG A 66 3.66 -0.92 -12.15
C ARG A 66 3.95 0.37 -11.40
N LEU A 67 4.97 1.08 -11.83
CA LEU A 67 5.43 2.35 -11.28
C LEU A 67 5.37 3.47 -12.32
N VAL A 68 5.45 4.70 -11.86
CA VAL A 68 5.62 5.86 -12.73
C VAL A 68 7.11 6.18 -12.85
N SER A 69 7.61 6.25 -14.08
CA SER A 69 8.97 6.65 -14.39
C SER A 69 9.21 8.14 -14.04
N SER A 70 10.43 8.51 -13.71
CA SER A 70 10.83 9.89 -13.52
C SER A 70 10.66 10.74 -14.80
N SER A 71 10.67 10.12 -15.97
CA SER A 71 10.38 10.75 -17.26
C SER A 71 8.87 10.93 -17.55
N GLY A 72 7.98 10.39 -16.69
CA GLY A 72 6.53 10.53 -16.80
C GLY A 72 5.83 9.37 -17.51
N GLY A 73 6.56 8.34 -17.98
CA GLY A 73 6.00 7.10 -18.50
C GLY A 73 5.72 6.08 -17.39
N ILE A 74 5.48 4.84 -17.79
CA ILE A 74 5.37 3.69 -16.88
C ILE A 74 6.64 2.84 -16.95
N GLU A 75 6.93 2.22 -15.84
CA GLU A 75 7.94 1.16 -15.71
C GLU A 75 7.29 -0.04 -15.05
N VAL A 76 7.67 -1.21 -15.47
CA VAL A 76 7.17 -2.48 -14.98
C VAL A 76 8.33 -3.26 -14.36
N ILE A 77 8.10 -3.82 -13.19
CA ILE A 77 9.10 -4.61 -12.46
C ILE A 77 8.45 -5.92 -12.04
N ASP A 78 9.04 -7.03 -12.44
CA ASP A 78 8.68 -8.34 -11.91
C ASP A 78 9.39 -8.57 -10.57
N LEU A 79 8.60 -8.90 -9.55
CA LEU A 79 9.05 -9.33 -8.24
C LEU A 79 9.08 -10.87 -8.22
N ASP A 80 10.12 -11.43 -7.63
CA ASP A 80 10.16 -12.89 -7.42
C ASP A 80 9.13 -13.29 -6.35
N GLU A 81 8.30 -14.28 -6.64
CA GLU A 81 7.30 -14.79 -5.68
C GLU A 81 7.94 -15.22 -4.34
N ARG A 82 9.20 -15.64 -4.37
CA ARG A 82 9.95 -16.08 -3.19
C ARG A 82 10.44 -14.94 -2.32
N ASP A 83 10.45 -13.72 -2.82
CA ASP A 83 10.91 -12.53 -2.09
C ASP A 83 9.80 -11.91 -1.22
N TRP A 84 8.56 -12.42 -1.34
CA TRP A 84 7.48 -11.99 -0.47
C TRP A 84 7.63 -12.55 0.95
N VAL A 85 7.67 -11.65 1.90
CA VAL A 85 7.61 -11.96 3.33
C VAL A 85 6.19 -11.71 3.82
N PHE A 86 5.59 -12.74 4.40
CA PHE A 86 4.24 -12.70 4.95
C PHE A 86 4.26 -12.46 6.45
N HIS A 87 3.17 -11.88 6.97
CA HIS A 87 3.03 -11.67 8.41
C HIS A 87 3.12 -13.01 9.16
N PRO A 88 3.99 -13.12 10.20
CA PRO A 88 4.27 -14.40 10.86
C PRO A 88 3.04 -15.00 11.55
N ASP A 89 2.17 -14.16 12.11
CA ASP A 89 0.95 -14.60 12.79
C ASP A 89 -0.22 -14.83 11.83
N GLY A 90 0.00 -14.65 10.52
CA GLY A 90 -0.95 -15.01 9.47
C GLY A 90 -1.85 -13.88 8.98
N ASP A 91 -1.70 -12.67 9.48
CA ASP A 91 -2.45 -11.50 8.98
C ASP A 91 -2.26 -11.30 7.47
N ASP A 92 -3.26 -10.71 6.83
CA ASP A 92 -3.31 -10.53 5.39
C ASP A 92 -2.38 -9.40 4.90
N VAL A 93 -1.10 -9.50 5.26
CA VAL A 93 -0.03 -8.55 4.90
C VAL A 93 1.12 -9.27 4.24
N ALA A 94 1.63 -8.69 3.17
CA ALA A 94 2.82 -9.12 2.45
C ALA A 94 3.76 -7.94 2.19
N VAL A 95 5.05 -8.17 2.32
CA VAL A 95 6.11 -7.18 2.09
C VAL A 95 7.15 -7.78 1.17
N CYS A 96 7.58 -7.04 0.16
CA CYS A 96 8.67 -7.42 -0.74
C CYS A 96 9.72 -6.32 -0.79
N PHE A 97 11.00 -6.70 -0.73
CA PHE A 97 12.10 -5.75 -0.87
C PHE A 97 12.30 -5.35 -2.33
N LEU A 98 12.34 -4.04 -2.60
CA LEU A 98 12.48 -3.50 -3.94
C LEU A 98 13.96 -3.22 -4.26
N LEU A 99 14.62 -4.18 -4.90
CA LEU A 99 16.03 -4.09 -5.35
C LEU A 99 16.15 -3.34 -6.69
N HIS A 100 15.91 -2.03 -6.70
CA HIS A 100 16.02 -1.26 -7.96
C HIS A 100 16.63 0.12 -7.73
N ASP A 101 17.19 0.70 -8.78
CA ASP A 101 17.64 2.09 -8.76
C ASP A 101 16.44 3.04 -8.66
N TYR A 102 16.06 3.34 -7.42
CA TYR A 102 14.90 4.17 -7.08
C TYR A 102 14.90 5.55 -7.76
N ARG A 103 16.06 6.05 -8.22
CA ARG A 103 16.19 7.34 -8.91
C ARG A 103 15.50 7.38 -10.27
N LYS A 104 15.23 6.23 -10.86
CA LYS A 104 14.52 6.10 -12.14
C LYS A 104 13.02 6.31 -12.03
N PHE A 105 12.47 6.32 -10.81
CA PHE A 105 11.04 6.32 -10.59
C PHE A 105 10.58 7.62 -9.94
N LYS A 106 9.39 8.07 -10.34
CA LYS A 106 8.66 9.13 -9.68
C LYS A 106 7.70 8.52 -8.66
N PHE A 107 8.15 8.36 -7.44
CA PHE A 107 7.31 7.90 -6.35
C PHE A 107 7.63 8.64 -5.05
N LYS A 108 6.74 8.49 -4.11
CA LYS A 108 6.94 8.83 -2.70
C LYS A 108 6.83 7.56 -1.87
N HIS A 109 7.39 7.60 -0.68
CA HIS A 109 7.29 6.53 0.30
C HIS A 109 7.07 7.12 1.67
N PHE A 110 6.54 6.31 2.58
CA PHE A 110 6.42 6.65 3.98
C PHE A 110 7.50 5.91 4.78
N GLY A 111 8.03 6.56 5.80
CA GLY A 111 8.95 5.92 6.74
C GLY A 111 8.19 5.12 7.80
N LEU A 112 8.88 4.27 8.53
CA LEU A 112 8.30 3.48 9.62
C LEU A 112 7.71 4.35 10.74
N ASN A 113 8.21 5.56 10.92
CA ASN A 113 7.70 6.55 11.87
C ASN A 113 6.32 7.13 11.49
N ASN A 114 5.81 6.83 10.31
CA ASN A 114 4.47 7.23 9.88
C ASN A 114 3.39 6.17 10.21
N PHE A 115 3.79 5.00 10.70
CA PHE A 115 2.83 3.96 11.08
C PHE A 115 2.17 4.30 12.41
N ILE A 116 0.87 4.04 12.50
CA ILE A 116 0.12 4.17 13.75
C ILE A 116 0.56 3.06 14.70
N THR A 117 1.25 3.46 15.76
CA THR A 117 1.63 2.59 16.88
C THR A 117 0.70 2.85 18.07
N LYS A 118 0.73 1.99 19.07
CA LYS A 118 -0.01 2.22 20.32
C LYS A 118 0.35 3.55 20.97
N GLU A 119 1.62 3.92 20.95
CA GLU A 119 2.09 5.20 21.48
C GLU A 119 1.48 6.39 20.73
N ILE A 120 1.40 6.30 19.38
CA ILE A 120 0.76 7.33 18.55
C ILE A 120 -0.73 7.42 18.84
N LEU A 121 -1.42 6.28 18.98
CA LEU A 121 -2.83 6.24 19.34
C LEU A 121 -3.10 6.99 20.65
N ASP A 122 -2.29 6.69 21.67
CA ASP A 122 -2.43 7.29 23.00
C ASP A 122 -2.08 8.79 22.99
N ASN A 123 -0.95 9.17 22.35
CA ASN A 123 -0.47 10.56 22.34
C ASN A 123 -1.37 11.51 21.57
N TYR A 124 -2.01 11.04 20.50
CA TYR A 124 -2.89 11.85 19.66
C TYR A 124 -4.37 11.58 19.93
N ASN A 125 -4.70 10.74 20.91
CA ASN A 125 -6.07 10.35 21.27
C ASN A 125 -6.89 9.88 20.06
N ILE A 126 -6.26 9.04 19.21
CA ILE A 126 -6.90 8.53 17.99
C ILE A 126 -7.91 7.44 18.37
N GLY A 127 -9.13 7.55 17.84
CA GLY A 127 -10.20 6.62 18.19
C GLY A 127 -11.35 6.59 17.19
N PRO A 128 -12.45 5.89 17.56
CA PRO A 128 -13.64 5.82 16.73
C PRO A 128 -14.21 7.20 16.42
N GLY A 129 -14.51 7.45 15.15
CA GLY A 129 -14.98 8.73 14.64
C GLY A 129 -13.89 9.58 13.98
N ASP A 130 -12.61 9.30 14.24
CA ASP A 130 -11.53 10.02 13.57
C ASP A 130 -11.53 9.76 12.07
N LYS A 131 -11.19 10.81 11.33
CA LYS A 131 -11.27 10.80 9.87
C LYS A 131 -10.14 9.99 9.28
N THR A 132 -10.49 9.20 8.28
CA THR A 132 -9.54 8.42 7.50
C THR A 132 -9.70 8.66 6.01
N PHE A 133 -8.67 8.34 5.25
CA PHE A 133 -8.79 8.17 3.81
C PHE A 133 -7.91 7.02 3.36
N ALA A 134 -8.44 6.23 2.42
CA ALA A 134 -7.70 5.22 1.70
C ALA A 134 -7.31 5.73 0.32
N VAL A 135 -6.15 5.32 -0.16
CA VAL A 135 -5.67 5.66 -1.51
C VAL A 135 -5.38 4.38 -2.26
N GLY A 136 -6.03 4.19 -3.38
CA GLY A 136 -5.86 2.95 -4.13
C GLY A 136 -6.46 3.01 -5.52
N ARG A 137 -6.53 1.85 -6.14
CA ARG A 137 -7.05 1.69 -7.49
C ARG A 137 -8.57 1.83 -7.54
N PHE A 138 -9.07 2.51 -8.56
CA PHE A 138 -10.49 2.44 -8.93
C PHE A 138 -10.69 1.35 -9.98
N VAL A 139 -11.65 0.45 -9.76
CA VAL A 139 -11.95 -0.67 -10.68
C VAL A 139 -12.26 -0.14 -12.08
N ASN A 140 -11.63 -0.75 -13.08
CA ASN A 140 -11.75 -0.39 -14.50
C ASN A 140 -11.26 1.02 -14.86
N HIS A 141 -10.42 1.64 -14.01
CA HIS A 141 -9.86 2.95 -14.31
C HIS A 141 -8.46 3.10 -13.69
N GLU A 142 -7.55 2.23 -14.10
CA GLU A 142 -6.17 2.18 -13.57
C GLU A 142 -5.28 3.29 -14.15
N GLY A 143 -5.69 3.85 -15.28
CA GLY A 143 -4.91 4.79 -16.07
C GLY A 143 -3.99 4.07 -17.06
N SER A 144 -4.02 4.49 -18.33
CA SER A 144 -3.21 3.90 -19.42
C SER A 144 -1.77 4.45 -19.46
N ILE A 145 -1.59 5.73 -19.13
CA ILE A 145 -0.29 6.42 -19.23
C ILE A 145 0.47 6.36 -17.90
N LYS A 146 -0.25 6.38 -16.77
CA LYS A 146 0.31 6.31 -15.41
C LYS A 146 -0.72 5.76 -14.45
N ASN A 147 -0.29 5.35 -13.26
CA ASN A 147 -1.21 5.03 -12.18
C ASN A 147 -2.06 6.26 -11.82
N LEU A 148 -3.37 6.06 -11.71
CA LEU A 148 -4.34 7.09 -11.33
C LEU A 148 -5.05 6.67 -10.02
N PRO A 149 -4.38 6.78 -8.87
CA PRO A 149 -5.00 6.42 -7.62
C PRO A 149 -6.15 7.36 -7.26
N THR A 150 -7.18 6.80 -6.66
CA THR A 150 -8.34 7.53 -6.14
C THR A 150 -8.31 7.56 -4.62
N VAL A 151 -8.92 8.60 -4.06
CA VAL A 151 -9.02 8.81 -2.61
C VAL A 151 -10.43 8.49 -2.15
N ARG A 152 -10.56 7.74 -1.06
CA ARG A 152 -11.83 7.44 -0.41
C ARG A 152 -11.76 7.85 1.04
N PHE A 153 -12.68 8.70 1.44
CA PHE A 153 -12.79 9.17 2.81
C PHE A 153 -13.68 8.24 3.63
N GLY A 154 -13.34 8.14 4.90
CA GLY A 154 -14.05 7.35 5.89
C GLY A 154 -13.72 7.81 7.30
N ASN A 155 -14.14 7.00 8.26
CA ASN A 155 -13.82 7.23 9.67
C ASN A 155 -13.41 5.89 10.31
N ILE A 156 -12.64 5.94 11.39
CA ILE A 156 -12.42 4.78 12.23
C ILE A 156 -13.77 4.39 12.85
N ALA A 157 -14.24 3.18 12.55
CA ALA A 157 -15.47 2.64 13.12
C ALA A 157 -15.19 1.86 14.42
N GLN A 158 -14.07 1.13 14.46
CA GLN A 158 -13.66 0.34 15.63
C GLN A 158 -12.14 0.24 15.71
N MET A 159 -11.65 0.29 16.93
CA MET A 159 -10.23 0.05 17.25
C MET A 159 -9.95 -1.45 17.36
N PRO A 160 -8.68 -1.89 17.18
CA PRO A 160 -8.29 -3.31 17.29
C PRO A 160 -8.13 -3.74 18.75
N TRP A 161 -9.17 -3.52 19.58
CA TRP A 161 -9.14 -3.91 21.00
C TRP A 161 -9.20 -5.41 21.23
N GLU A 162 -9.88 -6.12 20.30
CA GLU A 162 -9.96 -7.56 20.25
C GLU A 162 -9.81 -8.04 18.81
N PRO A 163 -9.13 -9.18 18.59
CA PRO A 163 -9.01 -9.75 17.25
C PRO A 163 -10.37 -10.10 16.65
N ILE A 164 -10.54 -9.79 15.38
CA ILE A 164 -11.74 -10.07 14.61
C ILE A 164 -11.64 -11.46 14.01
N ARG A 165 -12.66 -12.29 14.24
CA ARG A 165 -12.74 -13.62 13.63
C ARG A 165 -13.15 -13.50 12.16
N GLN A 166 -12.28 -13.97 11.27
CA GLN A 166 -12.54 -14.10 9.84
C GLN A 166 -13.39 -15.36 9.55
N ASP A 167 -14.00 -15.44 8.36
CA ASP A 167 -14.84 -16.56 7.94
C ASP A 167 -14.11 -17.92 7.98
N ASN A 168 -12.80 -17.92 7.75
CA ASN A 168 -11.93 -19.10 7.84
C ASN A 168 -11.55 -19.47 9.29
N GLY A 169 -12.06 -18.74 10.28
CA GLY A 169 -11.81 -18.95 11.71
C GLY A 169 -10.53 -18.27 12.22
N PHE A 170 -9.75 -17.63 11.37
CA PHE A 170 -8.55 -16.87 11.75
C PHE A 170 -8.92 -15.62 12.58
N LEU A 171 -8.11 -15.32 13.60
CA LEU A 171 -8.26 -14.13 14.43
C LEU A 171 -7.26 -13.08 13.97
N GLN A 172 -7.75 -11.95 13.46
CA GLN A 172 -6.94 -10.88 12.91
C GLN A 172 -7.09 -9.60 13.73
N GLU A 173 -5.98 -8.99 14.13
CA GLU A 173 -5.98 -7.64 14.69
C GLU A 173 -6.22 -6.63 13.57
N SER A 174 -7.31 -5.88 13.65
CA SER A 174 -7.69 -4.95 12.58
C SER A 174 -8.45 -3.74 13.11
N PHE A 175 -8.11 -2.59 12.57
CA PHE A 175 -9.00 -1.44 12.60
C PHE A 175 -10.18 -1.69 11.67
N LEU A 176 -11.40 -1.36 12.11
CA LEU A 176 -12.52 -1.24 11.18
C LEU A 176 -12.68 0.20 10.75
N VAL A 177 -12.72 0.40 9.44
CA VAL A 177 -12.92 1.71 8.84
C VAL A 177 -14.23 1.71 8.05
N GLU A 178 -15.12 2.62 8.39
CA GLU A 178 -16.32 2.86 7.58
C GLU A 178 -15.95 3.74 6.39
N SER A 179 -16.05 3.19 5.20
CA SER A 179 -15.84 3.91 3.95
C SER A 179 -16.71 3.32 2.85
N ARG A 180 -16.96 4.10 1.78
CA ARG A 180 -17.59 3.53 0.58
C ARG A 180 -16.61 2.57 -0.07
N SER A 181 -16.78 1.27 0.19
CA SER A 181 -15.96 0.22 -0.42
C SER A 181 -16.45 -0.08 -1.84
N VAL A 182 -15.51 -0.10 -2.78
CA VAL A 182 -15.68 -0.65 -4.14
C VAL A 182 -14.45 -1.52 -4.36
N GLY A 183 -14.58 -2.64 -5.06
CA GLY A 183 -13.46 -3.55 -5.30
C GLY A 183 -12.19 -2.87 -5.82
N GLY A 184 -11.04 -3.50 -5.62
CA GLY A 184 -9.74 -3.02 -6.09
C GLY A 184 -8.89 -2.27 -5.06
N TYR A 185 -9.38 -2.07 -3.85
CA TYR A 185 -8.65 -1.42 -2.76
C TYR A 185 -7.80 -2.40 -1.92
N SER A 186 -7.83 -3.69 -2.20
CA SER A 186 -6.93 -4.65 -1.53
C SER A 186 -5.48 -4.20 -1.64
N GLY A 187 -4.78 -4.12 -0.52
CA GLY A 187 -3.41 -3.63 -0.40
C GLY A 187 -3.24 -2.10 -0.38
N SER A 188 -4.32 -1.34 -0.38
CA SER A 188 -4.27 0.12 -0.30
C SER A 188 -3.89 0.61 1.11
N PRO A 189 -3.03 1.65 1.24
CA PRO A 189 -2.79 2.28 2.51
C PRO A 189 -4.01 3.06 2.99
N VAL A 190 -4.20 3.06 4.30
CA VAL A 190 -5.20 3.89 4.99
C VAL A 190 -4.47 4.89 5.87
N PHE A 191 -4.87 6.15 5.78
CA PHE A 191 -4.31 7.26 6.54
C PHE A 191 -5.36 7.83 7.49
N CYS A 192 -4.92 8.20 8.71
CA CYS A 192 -5.70 8.92 9.70
C CYS A 192 -5.25 10.39 9.75
N PHE A 193 -6.17 11.37 9.96
CA PHE A 193 -5.88 12.81 9.95
C PHE A 193 -6.89 13.65 10.75
#